data_cf21649eb1a5ad0cfddd86cc78d8441b
#
_entry.id   cf21649eb1a5ad0cfddd86cc78d8441b
#
_cell.length_a   1.000
_cell.length_b   1.000
_cell.length_c   1.000
_cell.angle_alpha   90.00
_cell.angle_beta   90.00
_cell.angle_gamma   90.00
#
_symmetry.space_group_name_H-M   'P 1'
#
loop_
_entity.id
_entity.type
_entity.pdbx_description
1 polymer ?
#
loop_
_entity_poly.entity_id
_entity_poly.type
_entity_poly.pdbx_seq_one_letter_code
_entity_poly.pdbx_strand_id
1 'polypeptide(L)' 'MVTASQVKDLREKTGAGMMDCKKVLTETNGDEEKAIELLRE' A
#
# COMPACT_ATOMS: atom_id res chain seq x y z
N MET A 1 11.34 -4.07 0.24
CA MET A 1 10.70 -5.09 -0.59
C MET A 1 9.24 -5.26 -0.19
N VAL A 2 8.37 -5.31 -1.17
CA VAL A 2 6.94 -5.43 -0.92
C VAL A 2 6.58 -6.89 -0.63
N THR A 3 5.83 -7.10 0.45
CA THR A 3 5.38 -8.44 0.82
C THR A 3 3.86 -8.50 0.82
N ALA A 4 3.33 -9.72 0.77
CA ALA A 4 1.89 -9.91 0.83
C ALA A 4 1.32 -9.39 2.15
N SER A 5 2.08 -9.51 3.23
CA SER A 5 1.67 -9.00 4.53
C SER A 5 1.49 -7.49 4.50
N GLN A 6 2.40 -6.80 3.84
CA GLN A 6 2.32 -5.36 3.71
C GLN A 6 1.10 -4.94 2.90
N VAL A 7 0.82 -5.66 1.82
CA VAL A 7 -0.33 -5.36 0.98
C VAL A 7 -1.63 -5.54 1.77
N LYS A 8 -1.73 -6.63 2.51
CA LYS A 8 -2.90 -6.89 3.31
C LYS A 8 -3.08 -5.84 4.40
N ASP A 9 -1.98 -5.50 5.06
CA ASP A 9 -2.00 -4.51 6.13
C ASP A 9 -2.46 -3.15 5.61
N LEU A 10 -1.91 -2.74 4.49
CA LEU A 10 -2.26 -1.46 3.87
C LEU A 10 -3.72 -1.46 3.43
N ARG A 11 -4.19 -2.58 2.91
CA ARG A 11 -5.57 -2.69 2.50
C ARG A 11 -6.53 -2.49 3.67
N GLU A 12 -6.21 -3.07 4.82
CA GLU A 12 -7.04 -2.93 6.00
C GLU A 12 -7.02 -1.51 6.54
N LYS A 13 -5.89 -0.85 6.40
CA LYS A 13 -5.74 0.52 6.89
C LYS A 13 -6.43 1.54 6.00
N THR A 14 -6.43 1.31 4.71
CA THR A 14 -6.95 2.28 3.74
C THR A 14 -8.29 1.88 3.14
N GLY A 15 -8.58 0.59 3.11
CA GLY A 15 -9.78 0.09 2.44
C GLY A 15 -9.67 0.10 0.93
N ALA A 16 -8.50 0.40 0.39
CA ALA A 16 -8.29 0.39 -1.06
C ALA A 16 -8.19 -1.04 -1.60
N GLY A 17 -8.31 -1.17 -2.91
CA GLY A 17 -8.21 -2.46 -3.56
C GLY A 17 -6.81 -3.05 -3.43
N MET A 18 -6.72 -4.38 -3.49
CA MET A 18 -5.44 -5.06 -3.35
C MET A 18 -4.43 -4.62 -4.42
N MET A 19 -4.91 -4.43 -5.65
CA MET A 19 -4.05 -4.00 -6.74
C MET A 19 -3.46 -2.62 -6.48
N ASP A 20 -4.28 -1.70 -5.98
CA ASP A 20 -3.83 -0.35 -5.68
C ASP A 20 -2.81 -0.37 -4.55
N CYS A 21 -3.06 -1.15 -3.51
CA CYS A 21 -2.12 -1.27 -2.40
C CYS A 21 -0.77 -1.80 -2.88
N LYS A 22 -0.80 -2.82 -3.71
CA LYS A 22 0.42 -3.38 -4.26
C LYS A 22 1.18 -2.36 -5.10
N LYS A 23 0.44 -1.60 -5.91
CA LYS A 23 1.03 -0.60 -6.79
C LYS A 23 1.73 0.49 -5.99
N VAL A 24 1.03 1.08 -5.02
CA VAL A 24 1.61 2.18 -4.26
C VAL A 24 2.77 1.70 -3.37
N LEU A 25 2.67 0.49 -2.85
CA LEU A 25 3.79 -0.07 -2.08
C LEU A 25 5.01 -0.27 -2.94
N THR A 26 4.81 -0.72 -4.18
CA THR A 26 5.91 -0.88 -5.11
C THR A 26 6.53 0.47 -5.44
N GLU A 27 5.70 1.48 -5.67
CA GLU A 27 6.18 2.82 -6.00
C GLU A 27 6.92 3.47 -4.84
N THR A 28 6.50 3.16 -3.61
CA THR A 28 7.14 3.72 -2.42
C THR A 28 8.20 2.80 -1.83
N ASN A 29 8.50 1.71 -2.52
CA ASN A 29 9.53 0.77 -2.12
C ASN A 29 9.23 0.15 -0.74
N GLY A 30 7.96 -0.15 -0.50
CA GLY A 30 7.54 -0.79 0.74
C GLY A 30 7.25 0.17 1.88
N ASP A 31 7.21 1.46 1.61
CA ASP A 31 6.93 2.47 2.62
C ASP A 31 5.42 2.65 2.77
N GLU A 32 4.85 2.08 3.82
CA GLU A 32 3.40 2.14 4.01
C GLU A 32 2.89 3.56 4.25
N GLU A 33 3.65 4.37 4.94
CA GLU A 33 3.24 5.76 5.21
C GLU A 33 3.11 6.53 3.91
N LYS A 34 4.09 6.41 3.04
CA LYS A 34 4.04 7.06 1.74
C LYS A 34 2.93 6.48 0.88
N ALA A 35 2.73 5.16 0.96
CA ALA A 35 1.66 4.51 0.21
C ALA A 35 0.30 5.03 0.64
N ILE A 36 0.10 5.22 1.94
CA ILE A 36 -1.15 5.76 2.46
C ILE A 36 -1.37 7.18 1.94
N GLU A 37 -0.34 7.99 1.92
CA GLU A 37 -0.44 9.35 1.40
C GLU A 37 -0.85 9.36 -0.07
N LEU A 38 -0.27 8.46 -0.86
CA LEU A 38 -0.63 8.36 -2.27
C LEU A 38 -2.09 7.94 -2.46
N LEU A 39 -2.55 7.04 -1.61
CA LEU A 39 -3.94 6.57 -1.70
C LEU A 39 -4.95 7.60 -1.21
N ARG A 40 -4.52 8.53 -0.39
CA ARG A 40 -5.40 9.56 0.15
C ARG A 40 -5.69 10.66 -0.85
N GLU A 41 -4.97 10.69 -1.91
CA GLU A 41 -5.24 11.63 -2.99
C GLU A 41 -6.63 11.37 -3.58
#